data_99fc49f42747831c74d7a38b90cde402
#
_entry.id   99fc49f42747831c74d7a38b90cde402
#
_cell.length_a   1.000
_cell.length_b   1.000
_cell.length_c   1.000
_cell.angle_alpha   90.00
_cell.angle_beta   90.00
_cell.angle_gamma   90.00
#
_symmetry.space_group_name_H-M   'P 1'
#
loop_
_entity.id
_entity.type
_entity.pdbx_description
1 polymer ?
#
loop_
_entity_poly.entity_id
_entity_poly.type
_entity_poly.pdbx_seq_one_letter_code
_entity_poly.pdbx_strand_id
1 'polypeptide(L)'
;IGPEIIAKAFRDAPQHMQGCFVVGEMDTMRRAAQCIAGPGRPSLPVALIASPEEPLATPPRCMPVLVLPGLPGPAPFGVLSADAGRAAEQCVVWAARAALRGEVAGLVTAPLHKESLHAAGGHFPGHTELLQAEAATHRGVALADMPVRMMLASDELRTVLVSIHMSMRAALD
;
A
#
# COMPACT_ATOMS: atom_id res chain seq x y z
N ILE A 1 12.31 1.40 1.65
CA ILE A 1 12.16 0.97 0.22
C ILE A 1 10.81 1.37 -0.34
N GLY A 2 9.67 1.07 0.33
CA GLY A 2 8.33 1.39 -0.16
C GLY A 2 8.11 2.87 -0.49
N PRO A 3 8.38 3.79 0.45
CA PRO A 3 8.24 5.22 0.22
C PRO A 3 9.09 5.75 -0.95
N GLU A 4 10.31 5.25 -1.12
CA GLU A 4 11.19 5.66 -2.23
C GLU A 4 10.70 5.13 -3.59
N ILE A 5 10.13 3.91 -3.64
CA ILE A 5 9.50 3.38 -4.86
C ILE A 5 8.33 4.27 -5.27
N ILE A 6 7.46 4.61 -4.32
CA ILE A 6 6.31 5.49 -4.54
C ILE A 6 6.79 6.87 -5.03
N ALA A 7 7.73 7.48 -4.33
CA ALA A 7 8.25 8.79 -4.72
C ALA A 7 8.90 8.78 -6.13
N LYS A 8 9.60 7.69 -6.49
CA LYS A 8 10.13 7.50 -7.87
C LYS A 8 9.00 7.41 -8.89
N ALA A 9 7.93 6.69 -8.60
CA ALA A 9 6.79 6.58 -9.52
C ALA A 9 6.18 7.96 -9.83
N PHE A 10 5.94 8.79 -8.82
CA PHE A 10 5.45 10.16 -9.00
C PHE A 10 6.44 11.07 -9.75
N ARG A 11 7.75 10.88 -9.55
CA ARG A 11 8.77 11.66 -10.25
C ARG A 11 8.95 11.24 -11.71
N ASP A 12 9.08 9.92 -11.94
CA ASP A 12 9.56 9.37 -13.22
C ASP A 12 8.42 9.01 -14.18
N ALA A 13 7.21 8.73 -13.66
CA ALA A 13 6.03 8.35 -14.43
C ALA A 13 4.78 9.16 -14.04
N PRO A 14 4.83 10.50 -13.99
CA PRO A 14 3.72 11.33 -13.50
C PRO A 14 2.43 11.13 -14.29
N GLN A 15 2.51 10.73 -15.56
CA GLN A 15 1.34 10.43 -16.40
C GLN A 15 0.53 9.22 -15.89
N HIS A 16 1.18 8.27 -15.22
CA HIS A 16 0.52 7.11 -14.63
C HIS A 16 0.05 7.34 -13.20
N MET A 17 0.49 8.44 -12.60
CA MET A 17 0.15 8.78 -11.20
C MET A 17 -0.98 9.81 -11.09
N GLN A 18 -1.62 10.15 -12.20
CA GLN A 18 -2.73 11.09 -12.23
C GLN A 18 -3.93 10.54 -11.44
N GLY A 19 -4.43 11.30 -10.47
CA GLY A 19 -5.50 10.84 -9.57
C GLY A 19 -5.07 9.84 -8.50
N CYS A 20 -3.78 9.43 -8.46
CA CYS A 20 -3.24 8.63 -7.38
C CYS A 20 -2.83 9.50 -6.20
N PHE A 21 -2.94 8.94 -5.00
CA PHE A 21 -2.41 9.53 -3.77
C PHE A 21 -1.81 8.45 -2.86
N VAL A 22 -1.05 8.89 -1.90
CA VAL A 22 -0.40 8.01 -0.91
C VAL A 22 -1.15 8.10 0.40
N VAL A 23 -1.49 6.97 0.99
CA VAL A 23 -1.88 6.89 2.39
C VAL A 23 -0.63 6.60 3.19
N GLY A 24 -0.21 7.54 4.06
CA GLY A 24 1.05 7.41 4.74
C GLY A 24 1.35 8.56 5.70
N GLU A 25 2.54 8.51 6.30
CA GLU A 25 3.04 9.54 7.19
C GLU A 25 3.83 10.59 6.39
N MET A 26 3.56 11.87 6.65
CA MET A 26 4.04 13.00 5.85
C MET A 26 5.58 13.11 5.81
N ASP A 27 6.23 13.04 6.97
CA ASP A 27 7.68 13.23 7.04
C ASP A 27 8.45 12.03 6.48
N THR A 28 7.87 10.82 6.54
CA THR A 28 8.37 9.64 5.84
C THR A 28 8.36 9.85 4.33
N MET A 29 7.26 10.39 3.78
CA MET A 29 7.16 10.64 2.35
C MET A 29 8.04 11.81 1.90
N ARG A 30 8.16 12.88 2.69
CA ARG A 30 9.13 13.97 2.46
C ARG A 30 10.57 13.47 2.47
N ARG A 31 10.94 12.65 3.45
CA ARG A 31 12.27 12.01 3.52
C ARG A 31 12.53 11.14 2.29
N ALA A 32 11.57 10.36 1.84
CA ALA A 32 11.69 9.56 0.63
C ALA A 32 11.89 10.44 -0.63
N ALA A 33 11.12 11.52 -0.76
CA ALA A 33 11.26 12.48 -1.84
C ALA A 33 12.66 13.12 -1.88
N GLN A 34 13.22 13.44 -0.71
CA GLN A 34 14.60 13.94 -0.59
C GLN A 34 15.64 12.89 -0.97
N CYS A 35 15.49 11.64 -0.49
CA CYS A 35 16.41 10.55 -0.80
C CYS A 35 16.52 10.29 -2.30
N ILE A 36 15.42 10.34 -3.04
CA ILE A 36 15.42 10.07 -4.49
C ILE A 36 15.91 11.28 -5.32
N ALA A 37 15.88 12.49 -4.77
CA ALA A 37 16.30 13.70 -5.50
C ALA A 37 17.79 13.66 -5.84
N GLY A 38 18.61 13.13 -4.95
CA GLY A 38 20.06 13.16 -5.04
C GLY A 38 20.66 14.54 -4.65
N PRO A 39 21.97 14.62 -4.54
CA PRO A 39 22.65 15.85 -4.14
C PRO A 39 22.38 17.02 -5.10
N GLY A 40 22.02 18.18 -4.55
CA GLY A 40 21.86 19.44 -5.31
C GLY A 40 20.66 19.47 -6.26
N ARG A 41 19.77 18.49 -6.24
CA ARG A 41 18.54 18.50 -7.04
C ARG A 41 17.32 18.81 -6.18
N PRO A 42 16.31 19.52 -6.71
CA PRO A 42 15.07 19.75 -5.98
C PRO A 42 14.37 18.42 -5.68
N SER A 43 13.84 18.27 -4.48
CA SER A 43 13.01 17.13 -4.12
C SER A 43 11.64 17.22 -4.78
N LEU A 44 10.99 16.05 -4.97
CA LEU A 44 9.62 16.00 -5.41
C LEU A 44 8.72 16.72 -4.38
N PRO A 45 7.87 17.68 -4.81
CA PRO A 45 6.89 18.32 -3.92
C PRO A 45 5.94 17.29 -3.33
N VAL A 46 5.61 17.44 -2.05
CA VAL A 46 4.67 16.59 -1.31
C VAL A 46 3.56 17.48 -0.76
N ALA A 47 2.32 17.19 -1.12
CA ALA A 47 1.15 17.95 -0.67
C ALA A 47 0.31 17.12 0.32
N LEU A 48 -0.12 17.74 1.40
CA LEU A 48 -1.13 17.17 2.28
C LEU A 48 -2.49 17.29 1.60
N ILE A 49 -3.26 16.21 1.62
CA ILE A 49 -4.66 16.20 1.21
C ILE A 49 -5.53 15.72 2.37
N ALA A 50 -6.78 16.15 2.40
CA ALA A 50 -7.75 15.81 3.42
C ALA A 50 -8.72 14.71 2.96
N SER A 51 -8.88 14.52 1.65
CA SER A 51 -9.84 13.56 1.10
C SER A 51 -9.36 12.88 -0.20
N PRO A 52 -9.94 11.73 -0.56
CA PRO A 52 -9.62 11.00 -1.80
C PRO A 52 -9.93 11.76 -3.10
N GLU A 53 -10.73 12.80 -3.08
CA GLU A 53 -11.12 13.58 -4.25
C GLU A 53 -10.09 14.67 -4.62
N GLU A 54 -9.28 15.12 -3.65
CA GLU A 54 -8.32 16.21 -3.83
C GLU A 54 -7.13 15.90 -4.76
N PRO A 55 -6.68 14.65 -4.95
CA PRO A 55 -5.54 14.36 -5.82
C PRO A 55 -5.68 14.90 -7.24
N LEU A 56 -6.90 15.00 -7.77
CA LEU A 56 -7.15 15.55 -9.10
C LEU A 56 -6.92 17.07 -9.19
N ALA A 57 -6.97 17.76 -8.06
CA ALA A 57 -6.70 19.20 -7.96
C ALA A 57 -5.25 19.53 -7.59
N THR A 58 -4.42 18.54 -7.30
CA THR A 58 -3.00 18.76 -6.99
C THR A 58 -2.20 19.09 -8.24
N PRO A 59 -1.15 19.95 -8.14
CA PRO A 59 -0.31 20.28 -9.28
C PRO A 59 0.35 19.02 -9.88
N PRO A 60 0.61 19.01 -11.19
CA PRO A 60 1.41 17.96 -11.83
C PRO A 60 2.78 17.81 -11.14
N ARG A 61 3.28 16.58 -11.04
CA ARG A 61 4.55 16.26 -10.39
C ARG A 61 4.60 16.65 -8.90
N CYS A 62 3.46 16.60 -8.24
CA CYS A 62 3.33 16.67 -6.80
C CYS A 62 2.85 15.31 -6.30
N MET A 63 3.32 14.87 -5.16
CA MET A 63 2.88 13.62 -4.50
C MET A 63 1.84 13.97 -3.43
N PRO A 64 0.54 13.70 -3.66
CA PRO A 64 -0.49 13.92 -2.66
C PRO A 64 -0.39 12.86 -1.56
N VAL A 65 -0.46 13.26 -0.31
CA VAL A 65 -0.40 12.35 0.85
C VAL A 65 -1.58 12.61 1.77
N LEU A 66 -2.36 11.57 1.99
CA LEU A 66 -3.41 11.52 3.00
C LEU A 66 -2.82 10.91 4.27
N VAL A 67 -2.79 11.69 5.34
CA VAL A 67 -2.23 11.28 6.62
C VAL A 67 -3.33 10.78 7.53
N LEU A 68 -3.19 9.54 8.03
CA LEU A 68 -4.12 9.00 9.01
C LEU A 68 -3.80 9.51 10.42
N PRO A 69 -4.82 9.75 11.25
CA PRO A 69 -4.61 10.10 12.66
C PRO A 69 -3.83 9.01 13.41
N GLY A 70 -2.87 9.43 14.23
CA GLY A 70 -2.13 8.52 15.11
C GLY A 70 -1.04 7.69 14.43
N LEU A 71 -0.70 7.96 13.18
CA LEU A 71 0.48 7.33 12.57
C LEU A 71 1.75 7.75 13.32
N PRO A 72 2.65 6.81 13.61
CA PRO A 72 3.95 7.13 14.19
C PRO A 72 4.80 7.90 13.19
N GLY A 73 5.74 8.70 13.69
CA GLY A 73 6.72 9.41 12.86
C GLY A 73 7.68 8.46 12.14
N PRO A 74 8.59 9.01 11.31
CA PRO A 74 9.47 8.24 10.46
C PRO A 74 10.42 7.35 11.27
N ALA A 75 10.39 6.04 11.00
CA ALA A 75 11.33 5.09 11.59
C ALA A 75 12.76 5.31 11.05
N PRO A 76 13.80 4.99 11.83
CA PRO A 76 15.19 4.98 11.36
C PRO A 76 15.38 4.02 10.17
N PHE A 77 16.29 4.36 9.25
CA PHE A 77 16.63 3.49 8.14
C PHE A 77 17.33 2.22 8.62
N GLY A 78 17.01 1.08 7.98
CA GLY A 78 17.66 -0.20 8.24
C GLY A 78 17.33 -0.84 9.58
N VAL A 79 16.40 -0.27 10.34
CA VAL A 79 16.00 -0.79 11.66
C VAL A 79 14.61 -1.41 11.55
N LEU A 80 14.49 -2.64 12.07
CA LEU A 80 13.19 -3.28 12.25
C LEU A 80 12.38 -2.47 13.28
N SER A 81 11.17 -2.08 12.92
CA SER A 81 10.32 -1.23 13.75
C SER A 81 8.88 -1.74 13.76
N ALA A 82 8.38 -2.03 14.95
CA ALA A 82 6.98 -2.36 15.18
C ALA A 82 6.06 -1.18 14.81
N ASP A 83 6.49 0.05 15.07
CA ASP A 83 5.72 1.25 14.73
C ASP A 83 5.60 1.41 13.21
N ALA A 84 6.68 1.16 12.46
CA ALA A 84 6.60 1.15 10.99
C ALA A 84 5.69 0.03 10.46
N GLY A 85 5.71 -1.14 11.09
CA GLY A 85 4.80 -2.24 10.77
C GLY A 85 3.34 -1.86 11.01
N ARG A 86 3.05 -1.27 12.15
CA ARG A 86 1.70 -0.78 12.53
C ARG A 86 1.21 0.31 11.57
N ALA A 87 2.05 1.28 11.25
CA ALA A 87 1.72 2.32 10.28
C ALA A 87 1.38 1.75 8.90
N ALA A 88 2.18 0.79 8.41
CA ALA A 88 1.93 0.14 7.13
C ALA A 88 0.61 -0.63 7.13
N GLU A 89 0.31 -1.38 8.19
CA GLU A 89 -0.97 -2.09 8.33
C GLU A 89 -2.16 -1.13 8.34
N GLN A 90 -2.11 -0.06 9.13
CA GLN A 90 -3.16 0.95 9.19
C GLN A 90 -3.42 1.59 7.83
N CYS A 91 -2.38 1.91 7.07
CA CYS A 91 -2.51 2.47 5.73
C CYS A 91 -3.16 1.49 4.76
N VAL A 92 -2.78 0.21 4.78
CA VAL A 92 -3.37 -0.83 3.92
C VAL A 92 -4.84 -1.07 4.29
N VAL A 93 -5.16 -1.17 5.58
CA VAL A 93 -6.53 -1.35 6.06
C VAL A 93 -7.42 -0.18 5.64
N TRP A 94 -6.94 1.05 5.84
CA TRP A 94 -7.69 2.24 5.41
C TRP A 94 -7.97 2.22 3.90
N ALA A 95 -6.95 1.98 3.09
CA ALA A 95 -7.07 1.96 1.63
C ALA A 95 -7.99 0.82 1.14
N ALA A 96 -7.90 -0.36 1.76
CA ALA A 96 -8.79 -1.48 1.46
C ALA A 96 -10.26 -1.12 1.75
N ARG A 97 -10.53 -0.53 2.90
CA ARG A 97 -11.88 -0.09 3.26
C ARG A 97 -12.43 1.00 2.34
N ALA A 98 -11.58 1.97 1.96
CA ALA A 98 -11.95 3.00 1.00
C ALA A 98 -12.31 2.41 -0.38
N ALA A 99 -11.53 1.43 -0.85
CA ALA A 99 -11.81 0.72 -2.10
C ALA A 99 -13.11 -0.11 -2.01
N LEU A 100 -13.34 -0.80 -0.90
CA LEU A 100 -14.55 -1.59 -0.68
C LEU A 100 -15.82 -0.72 -0.61
N ARG A 101 -15.71 0.53 -0.13
CA ARG A 101 -16.82 1.51 -0.14
C ARG A 101 -16.95 2.24 -1.49
N GLY A 102 -16.06 2.02 -2.45
CA GLY A 102 -16.08 2.69 -3.75
C GLY A 102 -15.59 4.14 -3.72
N GLU A 103 -14.90 4.58 -2.66
CA GLU A 103 -14.31 5.92 -2.54
C GLU A 103 -13.05 6.07 -3.40
N VAL A 104 -12.37 4.96 -3.68
CA VAL A 104 -11.24 4.87 -4.59
C VAL A 104 -11.41 3.66 -5.52
N ALA A 105 -10.81 3.70 -6.70
CA ALA A 105 -10.91 2.63 -7.69
C ALA A 105 -10.18 1.34 -7.27
N GLY A 106 -9.20 1.45 -6.38
CA GLY A 106 -8.42 0.33 -5.88
C GLY A 106 -7.22 0.79 -5.08
N LEU A 107 -6.42 -0.17 -4.62
CA LEU A 107 -5.18 0.12 -3.92
C LEU A 107 -3.99 -0.59 -4.56
N VAL A 108 -2.83 0.05 -4.52
CA VAL A 108 -1.53 -0.51 -4.91
C VAL A 108 -0.65 -0.49 -3.67
N THR A 109 -0.20 -1.68 -3.25
CA THR A 109 0.61 -1.82 -2.04
C THR A 109 2.10 -1.72 -2.36
N ALA A 110 2.84 -0.95 -1.57
CA ALA A 110 4.29 -0.99 -1.54
C ALA A 110 4.78 -2.28 -0.82
N PRO A 111 6.05 -2.68 -0.99
CA PRO A 111 6.59 -3.83 -0.28
C PRO A 111 6.43 -3.69 1.24
N LEU A 112 5.93 -4.74 1.87
CA LEU A 112 5.71 -4.83 3.30
C LEU A 112 6.83 -5.64 3.96
N HIS A 113 7.34 -5.17 5.11
CA HIS A 113 8.30 -5.92 5.91
C HIS A 113 7.57 -6.82 6.90
N LYS A 114 7.56 -8.13 6.62
CA LYS A 114 6.77 -9.12 7.39
C LYS A 114 7.15 -9.18 8.87
N GLU A 115 8.45 -9.09 9.19
CA GLU A 115 8.92 -9.10 10.58
C GLU A 115 8.49 -7.83 11.32
N SER A 116 8.45 -6.66 10.66
CA SER A 116 7.95 -5.42 11.26
C SER A 116 6.44 -5.51 11.52
N LEU A 117 5.68 -6.11 10.60
CA LEU A 117 4.26 -6.35 10.79
C LEU A 117 4.00 -7.30 11.97
N HIS A 118 4.76 -8.40 12.04
CA HIS A 118 4.67 -9.35 13.15
C HIS A 118 5.05 -8.70 14.50
N ALA A 119 6.13 -7.91 14.51
CA ALA A 119 6.55 -7.18 15.71
C ALA A 119 5.51 -6.15 16.18
N ALA A 120 4.67 -5.65 15.27
CA ALA A 120 3.55 -4.76 15.58
C ALA A 120 2.33 -5.48 16.19
N GLY A 121 2.36 -6.82 16.27
CA GLY A 121 1.24 -7.65 16.69
C GLY A 121 0.28 -8.00 15.56
N GLY A 122 0.67 -7.76 14.31
CA GLY A 122 -0.13 -8.11 13.13
C GLY A 122 -0.37 -9.61 13.04
N HIS A 123 -1.62 -10.01 12.85
CA HIS A 123 -2.03 -11.41 12.80
C HIS A 123 -1.98 -12.01 11.39
N PHE A 124 -1.72 -11.20 10.37
CA PHE A 124 -1.73 -11.62 8.98
C PHE A 124 -0.30 -11.79 8.44
N PRO A 125 0.00 -12.89 7.74
CA PRO A 125 1.33 -13.14 7.17
C PRO A 125 1.68 -12.21 6.01
N GLY A 126 0.70 -11.52 5.42
CA GLY A 126 0.92 -10.59 4.32
C GLY A 126 -0.34 -9.86 3.86
N HIS A 127 -0.23 -9.19 2.72
CA HIS A 127 -1.32 -8.39 2.16
C HIS A 127 -2.56 -9.25 1.79
N THR A 128 -2.36 -10.44 1.23
CA THR A 128 -3.44 -11.28 0.72
C THR A 128 -4.44 -11.63 1.81
N GLU A 129 -3.95 -12.11 2.94
CA GLU A 129 -4.78 -12.53 4.06
C GLU A 129 -5.43 -11.33 4.77
N LEU A 130 -4.70 -10.21 4.87
CA LEU A 130 -5.23 -8.97 5.41
C LEU A 130 -6.39 -8.44 4.55
N LEU A 131 -6.20 -8.38 3.24
CA LEU A 131 -7.23 -7.90 2.31
C LEU A 131 -8.44 -8.84 2.25
N GLN A 132 -8.23 -10.16 2.37
CA GLN A 132 -9.31 -11.13 2.48
C GLN A 132 -10.16 -10.87 3.74
N ALA A 133 -9.52 -10.64 4.88
CA ALA A 133 -10.21 -10.37 6.14
C ALA A 133 -11.05 -9.08 6.07
N GLU A 134 -10.51 -8.01 5.49
CA GLU A 134 -11.24 -6.76 5.29
C GLU A 134 -12.44 -6.95 4.34
N ALA A 135 -12.28 -7.71 3.26
CA ALA A 135 -13.34 -8.01 2.31
C ALA A 135 -14.45 -8.87 2.96
N ALA A 136 -14.09 -9.90 3.74
CA ALA A 136 -15.04 -10.74 4.46
C ALA A 136 -15.84 -9.92 5.49
N THR A 137 -15.14 -9.07 6.24
CA THR A 137 -15.77 -8.16 7.21
C THR A 137 -16.74 -7.20 6.52
N HIS A 138 -16.34 -6.61 5.41
CA HIS A 138 -17.21 -5.69 4.64
C HIS A 138 -18.48 -6.38 4.10
N ARG A 139 -18.36 -7.63 3.69
CA ARG A 139 -19.48 -8.45 3.18
C ARG A 139 -20.31 -9.06 4.30
N GLY A 140 -19.86 -9.07 5.54
CA GLY A 140 -20.53 -9.71 6.67
C GLY A 140 -20.56 -11.24 6.55
N VAL A 141 -19.54 -11.85 5.94
CA VAL A 141 -19.41 -13.30 5.75
C VAL A 141 -18.21 -13.86 6.50
N ALA A 142 -18.20 -15.18 6.72
CA ALA A 142 -17.02 -15.83 7.31
C ALA A 142 -15.81 -15.75 6.36
N LEU A 143 -14.60 -15.77 6.91
CA LEU A 143 -13.36 -15.67 6.13
C LEU A 143 -13.26 -16.81 5.08
N ALA A 144 -13.72 -18.01 5.43
CA ALA A 144 -13.76 -19.17 4.54
C ALA A 144 -14.69 -18.99 3.33
N ASP A 145 -15.73 -18.17 3.49
CA ASP A 145 -16.72 -17.90 2.44
C ASP A 145 -16.32 -16.71 1.53
N MET A 146 -15.15 -16.12 1.78
CA MET A 146 -14.59 -15.01 1.00
C MET A 146 -13.23 -15.40 0.40
N PRO A 147 -13.19 -16.37 -0.54
CA PRO A 147 -11.92 -16.77 -1.14
C PRO A 147 -11.35 -15.66 -2.00
N VAL A 148 -10.09 -15.30 -1.76
CA VAL A 148 -9.31 -14.43 -2.63
C VAL A 148 -8.39 -15.25 -3.53
N ARG A 149 -8.07 -14.72 -4.69
CA ARG A 149 -7.17 -15.38 -5.64
C ARG A 149 -6.14 -14.38 -6.13
N MET A 150 -4.89 -14.82 -6.20
CA MET A 150 -3.82 -14.03 -6.79
C MET A 150 -3.84 -14.22 -8.30
N MET A 151 -3.77 -13.12 -9.03
CA MET A 151 -3.59 -13.10 -10.47
C MET A 151 -2.21 -12.56 -10.80
N LEU A 152 -1.47 -13.27 -11.64
CA LEU A 152 -0.29 -12.76 -12.31
C LEU A 152 -0.71 -12.37 -13.73
N ALA A 153 -0.39 -11.17 -14.14
CA ALA A 153 -0.84 -10.64 -15.42
C ALA A 153 0.31 -9.99 -16.19
N SER A 154 0.35 -10.24 -17.48
CA SER A 154 1.10 -9.49 -18.49
C SER A 154 0.13 -9.10 -19.61
N ASP A 155 0.62 -8.40 -20.63
CA ASP A 155 -0.19 -8.08 -21.80
C ASP A 155 -0.64 -9.33 -22.55
N GLU A 156 0.19 -10.38 -22.51
CA GLU A 156 -0.02 -11.63 -23.26
C GLU A 156 -0.76 -12.71 -22.47
N LEU A 157 -0.57 -12.75 -21.14
CA LEU A 157 -1.09 -13.85 -20.31
C LEU A 157 -1.58 -13.35 -18.94
N ARG A 158 -2.73 -13.86 -18.53
CA ARG A 158 -3.28 -13.71 -17.17
C ARG A 158 -3.49 -15.07 -16.54
N THR A 159 -2.81 -15.33 -15.44
CA THR A 159 -2.89 -16.59 -14.70
C THR A 159 -3.45 -16.33 -13.31
N VAL A 160 -4.55 -17.03 -12.98
CA VAL A 160 -5.14 -17.03 -11.64
C VAL A 160 -4.76 -18.32 -10.94
N LEU A 161 -4.21 -18.21 -9.73
CA LEU A 161 -3.82 -19.36 -8.93
C LEU A 161 -5.05 -19.98 -8.26
N VAL A 162 -5.31 -21.25 -8.52
CA VAL A 162 -6.41 -22.02 -7.89
C VAL A 162 -6.01 -22.41 -6.46
N SER A 163 -4.76 -22.81 -6.28
CA SER A 163 -4.19 -23.22 -5.00
C SER A 163 -2.79 -22.63 -4.81
N ILE A 164 -2.38 -22.42 -3.57
CA ILE A 164 -1.05 -21.94 -3.18
C ILE A 164 -0.54 -22.75 -1.98
N HIS A 165 0.79 -22.91 -1.90
CA HIS A 165 1.48 -23.53 -0.75
C HIS A 165 1.05 -24.96 -0.41
N MET A 166 0.62 -25.74 -1.42
CA MET A 166 0.25 -27.13 -1.25
C MET A 166 0.84 -28.01 -2.37
N SER A 167 0.90 -29.32 -2.14
CA SER A 167 1.34 -30.28 -3.16
C SER A 167 0.31 -30.39 -4.29
N MET A 168 0.76 -30.76 -5.50
CA MET A 168 -0.14 -31.04 -6.62
C MET A 168 -1.22 -32.07 -6.26
N ARG A 169 -0.88 -33.10 -5.48
CA ARG A 169 -1.83 -34.12 -5.04
C ARG A 169 -2.92 -33.51 -4.16
N ALA A 170 -2.56 -32.69 -3.17
CA ALA A 170 -3.52 -32.03 -2.30
C ALA A 170 -4.36 -30.95 -3.00
N ALA A 171 -3.94 -30.49 -4.17
CA ALA A 171 -4.69 -29.52 -4.97
C ALA A 171 -5.74 -30.18 -5.88
N LEU A 172 -5.68 -31.52 -6.06
CA LEU A 172 -6.61 -32.29 -6.87
C LEU A 172 -7.76 -32.92 -6.04
N ASP A 173 -7.59 -33.01 -4.73
CA ASP A 173 -8.59 -33.50 -3.77
C ASP A 173 -9.47 -32.33 -3.30
#